data_9b1eff3ea57512a8bb4c957c4c3d870c
#
_entry.id   9b1eff3ea57512a8bb4c957c4c3d870c
#
_cell.length_a   1.000
_cell.length_b   1.000
_cell.length_c   1.000
_cell.angle_alpha   90.00
_cell.angle_beta   90.00
_cell.angle_gamma   90.00
#
_symmetry.space_group_name_H-M   'P 1'
#
loop_
_entity.id
_entity.type
_entity.pdbx_description
1 polymer ?
#
loop_
_entity_poly.entity_id
_entity_poly.type
_entity_poly.pdbx_seq_one_letter_code
_entity_poly.pdbx_strand_id
1 'polypeptide(L)'
;MIFQIENKTIYASDAGQGIDSKKETIIFLHGSGLSHIVWSLAEQFFSNKNFNVLSLDLPGHGKSEGPCLDTIEKIADWLEKVLVELNLDTVIFVGHSQGCLEILEYAHKYKNKLNKVVFIGGSYRMPVNQDLIDLAEDGDNQAVKLMMKWSYENSKKFIGGNPVEKIIQSPRDIREILAMDLVACNVYKNGLEALKSINCPTLFIFGELDKMINLEKGKKFAELIPN
;
A
#
# COMPACT_ATOMS: atom_id res chain seq x y z
N MET A 1 -7.76 -7.92 -13.26
CA MET A 1 -8.66 -7.11 -14.13
C MET A 1 -7.93 -5.87 -14.65
N ILE A 2 -8.43 -5.27 -15.74
CA ILE A 2 -7.90 -4.03 -16.32
C ILE A 2 -9.07 -3.08 -16.49
N PHE A 3 -8.89 -1.80 -16.11
CA PHE A 3 -9.90 -0.74 -16.23
C PHE A 3 -9.23 0.61 -16.51
N GLN A 4 -9.99 1.68 -16.70
CA GLN A 4 -9.46 3.00 -17.09
C GLN A 4 -9.74 4.03 -16.00
N ILE A 5 -8.73 4.80 -15.62
CA ILE A 5 -8.88 6.02 -14.82
C ILE A 5 -8.24 7.17 -15.59
N GLU A 6 -9.04 8.19 -15.93
CA GLU A 6 -8.55 9.39 -16.67
C GLU A 6 -7.74 9.03 -17.94
N ASN A 7 -8.25 8.08 -18.72
CA ASN A 7 -7.64 7.56 -19.95
C ASN A 7 -6.28 6.85 -19.72
N LYS A 8 -5.99 6.39 -18.49
CA LYS A 8 -4.84 5.56 -18.17
C LYS A 8 -5.28 4.15 -17.84
N THR A 9 -4.56 3.17 -18.36
CA THR A 9 -4.80 1.76 -18.08
C THR A 9 -4.32 1.42 -16.68
N ILE A 10 -5.24 0.94 -15.85
CA ILE A 10 -4.98 0.52 -14.48
C ILE A 10 -5.14 -0.98 -14.38
N TYR A 11 -4.26 -1.58 -13.62
CA TYR A 11 -4.28 -3.00 -13.33
C TYR A 11 -4.59 -3.28 -11.85
N ALA A 12 -5.49 -4.21 -11.61
CA ALA A 12 -5.70 -4.84 -10.31
C ALA A 12 -5.66 -6.37 -10.48
N SER A 13 -4.95 -7.07 -9.61
CA SER A 13 -5.11 -8.52 -9.51
C SER A 13 -6.39 -8.83 -8.73
N ASP A 14 -7.23 -9.70 -9.28
CA ASP A 14 -8.55 -10.07 -8.76
C ASP A 14 -8.70 -11.58 -8.55
N ALA A 15 -7.58 -12.29 -8.42
CA ALA A 15 -7.52 -13.76 -8.40
C ALA A 15 -8.23 -14.43 -9.60
N GLY A 16 -8.44 -13.69 -10.69
CA GLY A 16 -9.16 -14.19 -11.88
C GLY A 16 -10.66 -14.35 -11.71
N GLN A 17 -11.27 -13.78 -10.64
CA GLN A 17 -12.70 -14.01 -10.33
C GLN A 17 -13.60 -12.83 -10.71
N GLY A 18 -13.05 -11.62 -10.92
CA GLY A 18 -13.84 -10.42 -11.13
C GLY A 18 -14.52 -9.92 -9.84
N ILE A 19 -15.48 -9.02 -9.99
CA ILE A 19 -16.25 -8.43 -8.89
C ILE A 19 -17.67 -8.97 -8.90
N ASP A 20 -18.10 -9.58 -7.81
CA ASP A 20 -19.48 -9.98 -7.52
C ASP A 20 -20.09 -8.96 -6.55
N SER A 21 -21.15 -8.27 -6.95
CA SER A 21 -21.81 -7.24 -6.15
C SER A 21 -22.44 -7.74 -4.83
N LYS A 22 -22.51 -9.07 -4.64
CA LYS A 22 -23.03 -9.68 -3.41
C LYS A 22 -21.96 -9.94 -2.35
N LYS A 23 -20.68 -9.73 -2.69
CA LYS A 23 -19.56 -10.01 -1.79
C LYS A 23 -18.94 -8.72 -1.28
N GLU A 24 -18.44 -8.75 -0.05
CA GLU A 24 -17.57 -7.66 0.44
C GLU A 24 -16.28 -7.63 -0.39
N THR A 25 -15.78 -6.44 -0.69
CA THR A 25 -14.56 -6.23 -1.47
C THR A 25 -13.41 -5.83 -0.57
N ILE A 26 -12.30 -6.57 -0.67
CA ILE A 26 -11.02 -6.25 -0.04
C ILE A 26 -10.12 -5.60 -1.09
N ILE A 27 -9.64 -4.40 -0.81
CA ILE A 27 -8.64 -3.71 -1.63
C ILE A 27 -7.30 -3.71 -0.90
N PHE A 28 -6.31 -4.28 -1.54
CA PHE A 28 -4.94 -4.35 -1.05
C PHE A 28 -4.08 -3.24 -1.67
N LEU A 29 -3.44 -2.43 -0.83
CA LEU A 29 -2.55 -1.34 -1.18
C LEU A 29 -1.11 -1.68 -0.79
N HIS A 30 -0.22 -1.70 -1.76
CA HIS A 30 1.19 -2.07 -1.56
C HIS A 30 2.00 -0.92 -0.93
N GLY A 31 3.21 -1.21 -0.49
CA GLY A 31 4.18 -0.22 0.00
C GLY A 31 5.02 0.38 -1.12
N SER A 32 5.87 1.35 -0.75
CA SER A 32 6.74 2.10 -1.68
C SER A 32 7.55 1.19 -2.59
N GLY A 33 7.52 1.49 -3.90
CA GLY A 33 8.24 0.76 -4.94
C GLY A 33 7.75 -0.67 -5.20
N LEU A 34 6.65 -1.11 -4.58
CA LEU A 34 6.10 -2.45 -4.71
C LEU A 34 5.01 -2.54 -5.80
N SER A 35 4.26 -3.64 -5.83
CA SER A 35 3.14 -3.87 -6.73
C SER A 35 2.18 -4.90 -6.15
N HIS A 36 1.07 -5.20 -6.85
CA HIS A 36 0.10 -6.25 -6.49
C HIS A 36 0.74 -7.59 -6.09
N ILE A 37 1.93 -7.92 -6.63
CA ILE A 37 2.58 -9.22 -6.44
C ILE A 37 2.79 -9.56 -4.96
N VAL A 38 3.02 -8.55 -4.10
CA VAL A 38 3.24 -8.78 -2.65
C VAL A 38 2.02 -9.37 -1.95
N TRP A 39 0.85 -9.25 -2.55
CA TRP A 39 -0.43 -9.70 -2.02
C TRP A 39 -0.88 -11.07 -2.52
N SER A 40 -0.14 -11.70 -3.44
CA SER A 40 -0.58 -12.90 -4.17
C SER A 40 -1.11 -14.03 -3.27
N LEU A 41 -0.48 -14.27 -2.11
CA LEU A 41 -0.92 -15.31 -1.17
C LEU A 41 -2.18 -14.91 -0.41
N ALA A 42 -2.25 -13.64 0.04
CA ALA A 42 -3.43 -13.12 0.74
C ALA A 42 -4.62 -13.05 -0.21
N GLU A 43 -4.41 -12.56 -1.43
CA GLU A 43 -5.40 -12.51 -2.50
C GLU A 43 -6.02 -13.88 -2.75
N GLN A 44 -5.20 -14.91 -2.96
CA GLN A 44 -5.67 -16.27 -3.16
C GLN A 44 -6.42 -16.81 -1.95
N PHE A 45 -5.96 -16.53 -0.73
CA PHE A 45 -6.63 -16.96 0.48
C PHE A 45 -8.02 -16.34 0.63
N PHE A 46 -8.15 -15.02 0.48
CA PHE A 46 -9.42 -14.33 0.71
C PHE A 46 -10.42 -14.55 -0.42
N SER A 47 -9.97 -14.69 -1.68
CA SER A 47 -10.86 -15.04 -2.79
C SER A 47 -11.54 -16.39 -2.55
N ASN A 48 -10.82 -17.37 -1.95
CA ASN A 48 -11.38 -18.66 -1.53
C ASN A 48 -12.29 -18.57 -0.28
N LYS A 49 -12.36 -17.41 0.38
CA LYS A 49 -13.22 -17.14 1.55
C LYS A 49 -14.44 -16.28 1.21
N ASN A 50 -14.82 -16.27 -0.05
CA ASN A 50 -16.02 -15.57 -0.54
C ASN A 50 -15.94 -14.04 -0.49
N PHE A 51 -14.74 -13.45 -0.59
CA PHE A 51 -14.54 -12.02 -0.80
C PHE A 51 -14.24 -11.73 -2.28
N ASN A 52 -14.62 -10.55 -2.74
CA ASN A 52 -13.93 -9.95 -3.87
C ASN A 52 -12.56 -9.49 -3.37
N VAL A 53 -11.53 -9.66 -4.17
CA VAL A 53 -10.17 -9.20 -3.85
C VAL A 53 -9.63 -8.36 -4.99
N LEU A 54 -9.05 -7.23 -4.67
CA LEU A 54 -8.41 -6.33 -5.63
C LEU A 54 -7.05 -5.91 -5.07
N SER A 55 -6.00 -6.48 -5.61
CA SER A 55 -4.63 -6.03 -5.31
C SER A 55 -4.24 -5.00 -6.36
N LEU A 56 -4.30 -3.73 -5.99
CA LEU A 56 -4.07 -2.61 -6.92
C LEU A 56 -2.58 -2.45 -7.23
N ASP A 57 -2.27 -2.17 -8.50
CA ASP A 57 -1.05 -1.47 -8.87
C ASP A 57 -1.34 0.02 -8.91
N LEU A 58 -0.65 0.81 -8.09
CA LEU A 58 -0.75 2.28 -8.14
C LEU A 58 -0.30 2.82 -9.51
N PRO A 59 -0.72 4.03 -9.90
CA PRO A 59 -0.24 4.65 -11.15
C PRO A 59 1.28 4.61 -11.25
N GLY A 60 1.79 4.14 -12.39
CA GLY A 60 3.22 3.94 -12.65
C GLY A 60 3.81 2.66 -12.07
N HIS A 61 3.12 1.93 -11.21
CA HIS A 61 3.60 0.69 -10.61
C HIS A 61 3.13 -0.56 -11.36
N GLY A 62 3.86 -1.64 -11.19
CA GLY A 62 3.51 -2.96 -11.73
C GLY A 62 3.08 -2.92 -13.19
N LYS A 63 1.81 -3.17 -13.46
CA LYS A 63 1.20 -3.18 -14.79
C LYS A 63 0.35 -1.92 -15.08
N SER A 64 0.18 -1.03 -14.10
CA SER A 64 -0.58 0.22 -14.27
C SER A 64 0.23 1.25 -15.04
N GLU A 65 -0.43 2.00 -15.94
CA GLU A 65 0.18 3.14 -16.61
C GLU A 65 0.47 4.28 -15.62
N GLY A 66 1.53 5.06 -15.94
CA GLY A 66 1.92 6.22 -15.15
C GLY A 66 1.32 7.53 -15.63
N PRO A 67 1.80 8.63 -15.12
CA PRO A 67 2.93 8.74 -14.19
C PRO A 67 2.59 8.31 -12.76
N CYS A 68 3.64 8.08 -11.93
CA CYS A 68 3.47 7.92 -10.48
C CYS A 68 2.87 9.18 -9.87
N LEU A 69 2.12 9.01 -8.79
CA LEU A 69 1.57 10.12 -8.02
C LEU A 69 2.57 10.53 -6.94
N ASP A 70 2.85 11.81 -6.84
CA ASP A 70 3.93 12.39 -6.05
C ASP A 70 3.53 12.72 -4.59
N THR A 71 2.26 12.55 -4.21
CA THR A 71 1.77 12.80 -2.84
C THR A 71 0.72 11.79 -2.42
N ILE A 72 0.65 11.52 -1.13
CA ILE A 72 -0.37 10.65 -0.51
C ILE A 72 -1.78 11.19 -0.78
N GLU A 73 -1.94 12.51 -0.76
CA GLU A 73 -3.22 13.18 -1.02
C GLU A 73 -3.74 12.91 -2.44
N LYS A 74 -2.86 12.90 -3.45
CA LYS A 74 -3.22 12.56 -4.84
C LYS A 74 -3.55 11.08 -4.98
N ILE A 75 -2.84 10.20 -4.26
CA ILE A 75 -3.14 8.76 -4.24
C ILE A 75 -4.53 8.53 -3.63
N ALA A 76 -4.86 9.21 -2.54
CA ALA A 76 -6.20 9.12 -1.93
C ALA A 76 -7.31 9.58 -2.90
N ASP A 77 -7.10 10.67 -3.64
CA ASP A 77 -8.04 11.14 -4.67
C ASP A 77 -8.17 10.15 -5.83
N TRP A 78 -7.07 9.50 -6.20
CA TRP A 78 -7.08 8.46 -7.22
C TRP A 78 -7.82 7.20 -6.74
N LEU A 79 -7.65 6.78 -5.48
CA LEU A 79 -8.41 5.67 -4.90
C LEU A 79 -9.91 5.91 -4.96
N GLU A 80 -10.38 7.14 -4.70
CA GLU A 80 -11.80 7.47 -4.86
C GLU A 80 -12.28 7.27 -6.30
N LYS A 81 -11.48 7.67 -7.29
CA LYS A 81 -11.82 7.42 -8.71
C LYS A 81 -11.90 5.93 -9.02
N VAL A 82 -11.00 5.12 -8.44
CA VAL A 82 -11.05 3.64 -8.58
C VAL A 82 -12.36 3.08 -8.02
N LEU A 83 -12.78 3.51 -6.82
CA LEU A 83 -14.01 3.03 -6.22
C LEU A 83 -15.26 3.45 -7.04
N VAL A 84 -15.25 4.66 -7.55
CA VAL A 84 -16.34 5.17 -8.42
C VAL A 84 -16.41 4.38 -9.73
N GLU A 85 -15.28 4.17 -10.40
CA GLU A 85 -15.22 3.43 -11.67
C GLU A 85 -15.69 1.98 -11.51
N LEU A 86 -15.35 1.34 -10.39
CA LEU A 86 -15.70 -0.05 -10.11
C LEU A 86 -17.07 -0.20 -9.42
N ASN A 87 -17.82 0.91 -9.20
CA ASN A 87 -19.10 0.95 -8.48
C ASN A 87 -19.02 0.28 -7.09
N LEU A 88 -18.00 0.61 -6.32
CA LEU A 88 -17.79 0.10 -4.97
C LEU A 88 -18.23 1.15 -3.93
N ASP A 89 -19.35 0.89 -3.25
CA ASP A 89 -19.91 1.80 -2.24
C ASP A 89 -19.15 1.72 -0.92
N THR A 90 -18.77 0.50 -0.51
CA THR A 90 -18.01 0.26 0.72
C THR A 90 -16.96 -0.81 0.50
N VAL A 91 -15.79 -0.64 1.12
CA VAL A 91 -14.66 -1.56 0.97
C VAL A 91 -13.96 -1.84 2.30
N ILE A 92 -13.21 -2.94 2.33
CA ILE A 92 -12.22 -3.25 3.33
C ILE A 92 -10.86 -2.87 2.74
N PHE A 93 -10.18 -1.89 3.31
CA PHE A 93 -8.82 -1.57 2.90
C PHE A 93 -7.78 -2.32 3.73
N VAL A 94 -6.79 -2.86 3.05
CA VAL A 94 -5.60 -3.47 3.65
C VAL A 94 -4.38 -2.75 3.09
N GLY A 95 -3.67 -1.99 3.92
CA GLY A 95 -2.51 -1.22 3.52
C GLY A 95 -1.23 -1.72 4.17
N HIS A 96 -0.18 -1.83 3.37
CA HIS A 96 1.16 -2.11 3.85
C HIS A 96 2.05 -0.87 3.72
N SER A 97 2.77 -0.51 4.79
CA SER A 97 3.74 0.60 4.77
C SER A 97 3.08 1.89 4.23
N GLN A 98 3.52 2.44 3.08
CA GLN A 98 2.91 3.60 2.41
C GLN A 98 1.40 3.47 2.27
N GLY A 99 0.87 2.28 1.93
CA GLY A 99 -0.57 2.02 1.84
C GLY A 99 -1.34 2.36 3.12
N CYS A 100 -0.68 2.38 4.27
CA CYS A 100 -1.30 2.84 5.51
C CYS A 100 -1.57 4.36 5.49
N LEU A 101 -0.65 5.17 4.95
CA LEU A 101 -0.84 6.61 4.80
C LEU A 101 -1.95 6.92 3.79
N GLU A 102 -2.02 6.16 2.71
CA GLU A 102 -3.04 6.28 1.67
C GLU A 102 -4.44 6.05 2.24
N ILE A 103 -4.60 5.00 3.05
CA ILE A 103 -5.87 4.70 3.74
C ILE A 103 -6.24 5.82 4.72
N LEU A 104 -5.29 6.33 5.50
CA LEU A 104 -5.53 7.43 6.43
C LEU A 104 -6.03 8.67 5.70
N GLU A 105 -5.34 9.10 4.65
CA GLU A 105 -5.74 10.27 3.88
C GLU A 105 -7.06 10.04 3.16
N TYR A 106 -7.29 8.83 2.63
CA TYR A 106 -8.57 8.46 2.04
C TYR A 106 -9.71 8.57 3.06
N ALA A 107 -9.54 8.04 4.26
CA ALA A 107 -10.55 8.14 5.33
C ALA A 107 -10.82 9.59 5.73
N HIS A 108 -9.79 10.44 5.72
CA HIS A 108 -9.92 11.86 6.04
C HIS A 108 -10.78 12.60 5.00
N LYS A 109 -10.57 12.32 3.73
CA LYS A 109 -11.27 12.98 2.62
C LYS A 109 -12.66 12.39 2.33
N TYR A 110 -12.79 11.05 2.41
CA TYR A 110 -13.94 10.29 1.90
C TYR A 110 -14.60 9.42 2.99
N LYS A 111 -15.09 10.03 4.05
CA LYS A 111 -15.46 9.46 5.36
C LYS A 111 -16.40 8.25 5.39
N ASN A 112 -17.18 7.95 4.37
CA ASN A 112 -18.31 7.01 4.46
C ASN A 112 -18.17 5.70 3.67
N LYS A 113 -16.99 5.44 3.08
CA LYS A 113 -16.80 4.26 2.22
C LYS A 113 -15.96 3.14 2.87
N LEU A 114 -15.49 3.34 4.09
CA LEU A 114 -14.70 2.36 4.81
C LEU A 114 -15.56 1.44 5.67
N ASN A 115 -15.56 0.15 5.35
CA ASN A 115 -16.22 -0.86 6.17
C ASN A 115 -15.29 -1.38 7.27
N LYS A 116 -14.06 -1.72 6.93
CA LYS A 116 -13.00 -2.18 7.85
C LYS A 116 -11.64 -1.74 7.31
N VAL A 117 -10.65 -1.65 8.17
CA VAL A 117 -9.28 -1.29 7.80
C VAL A 117 -8.27 -2.22 8.44
N VAL A 118 -7.24 -2.59 7.69
CA VAL A 118 -6.07 -3.31 8.20
C VAL A 118 -4.81 -2.52 7.87
N PHE A 119 -4.05 -2.16 8.89
CA PHE A 119 -2.75 -1.50 8.78
C PHE A 119 -1.63 -2.50 9.05
N ILE A 120 -0.72 -2.67 8.10
CA ILE A 120 0.40 -3.63 8.18
C ILE A 120 1.73 -2.88 8.07
N GLY A 121 2.56 -2.95 9.11
CA GLY A 121 3.91 -2.38 9.10
C GLY A 121 3.95 -0.90 8.73
N GLY A 122 2.98 -0.11 9.24
CA GLY A 122 2.84 1.30 8.96
C GLY A 122 2.72 2.17 10.20
N SER A 123 2.63 3.47 9.99
CA SER A 123 2.42 4.48 11.04
C SER A 123 1.65 5.66 10.44
N TYR A 124 1.08 6.51 11.29
CA TYR A 124 0.43 7.75 10.83
C TYR A 124 1.40 8.81 10.30
N ARG A 125 2.70 8.62 10.53
CA ARG A 125 3.79 9.46 10.00
C ARG A 125 5.01 8.60 9.74
N MET A 126 5.55 8.67 8.53
CA MET A 126 6.69 7.87 8.10
C MET A 126 7.78 8.78 7.50
N PRO A 127 8.53 9.51 8.35
CA PRO A 127 9.65 10.30 7.87
C PRO A 127 10.72 9.37 7.30
N VAL A 128 11.23 9.72 6.14
CA VAL A 128 12.29 8.98 5.43
C VAL A 128 13.59 9.76 5.55
N ASN A 129 14.70 9.04 5.82
CA ASN A 129 16.03 9.65 5.80
C ASN A 129 16.37 10.11 4.39
N GLN A 130 16.92 11.32 4.25
CA GLN A 130 17.33 11.88 2.96
C GLN A 130 18.33 10.97 2.24
N ASP A 131 19.29 10.40 2.96
CA ASP A 131 20.25 9.46 2.36
C ASP A 131 19.59 8.27 1.65
N LEU A 132 18.43 7.80 2.17
CA LEU A 132 17.69 6.71 1.53
C LEU A 132 16.97 7.19 0.25
N ILE A 133 16.46 8.42 0.26
CA ILE A 133 15.86 9.05 -0.92
C ILE A 133 16.93 9.23 -2.00
N ASP A 134 18.08 9.80 -1.64
CA ASP A 134 19.19 10.04 -2.57
C ASP A 134 19.69 8.72 -3.18
N LEU A 135 19.83 7.66 -2.38
CA LEU A 135 20.17 6.33 -2.88
C LEU A 135 19.10 5.75 -3.83
N ALA A 136 17.84 6.07 -3.62
CA ALA A 136 16.78 5.63 -4.52
C ALA A 136 16.83 6.41 -5.84
N GLU A 137 17.12 7.71 -5.81
CA GLU A 137 17.27 8.57 -6.98
C GLU A 137 18.50 8.19 -7.83
N ASP A 138 19.63 7.88 -7.19
CA ASP A 138 20.88 7.46 -7.87
C ASP A 138 20.73 6.13 -8.62
N GLY A 139 19.65 5.43 -8.33
CA GLY A 139 19.30 4.26 -9.11
C GLY A 139 20.12 3.01 -8.83
N ASP A 140 20.88 2.99 -7.77
CA ASP A 140 21.49 1.77 -7.28
C ASP A 140 20.44 0.98 -6.45
N ASN A 141 20.40 -0.33 -6.64
CA ASN A 141 19.59 -1.24 -5.81
C ASN A 141 19.94 -1.21 -4.31
N GLN A 142 20.82 -0.30 -3.88
CA GLN A 142 21.23 -0.17 -2.48
C GLN A 142 20.08 0.30 -1.60
N ALA A 143 19.24 1.25 -2.05
CA ALA A 143 18.07 1.68 -1.27
C ALA A 143 17.16 0.50 -0.96
N VAL A 144 16.86 -0.31 -1.96
CA VAL A 144 16.02 -1.50 -1.80
C VAL A 144 16.67 -2.54 -0.88
N LYS A 145 17.99 -2.80 -1.05
CA LYS A 145 18.74 -3.73 -0.18
C LYS A 145 18.72 -3.27 1.28
N LEU A 146 18.83 -1.96 1.53
CA LEU A 146 18.75 -1.40 2.88
C LEU A 146 17.34 -1.54 3.47
N MET A 147 16.32 -1.20 2.71
CA MET A 147 14.93 -1.38 3.14
C MET A 147 14.63 -2.84 3.48
N MET A 148 15.07 -3.77 2.64
CA MET A 148 14.93 -5.21 2.90
C MET A 148 15.65 -5.64 4.17
N LYS A 149 16.89 -5.16 4.39
CA LYS A 149 17.67 -5.45 5.59
C LYS A 149 17.01 -4.93 6.87
N TRP A 150 16.28 -3.81 6.77
CA TRP A 150 15.58 -3.21 7.91
C TRP A 150 14.20 -3.84 8.16
N SER A 151 13.53 -4.27 7.09
CA SER A 151 12.19 -4.88 7.18
C SER A 151 12.23 -6.36 7.57
N TYR A 152 13.30 -7.09 7.25
CA TYR A 152 13.39 -8.54 7.45
C TYR A 152 14.69 -8.95 8.15
N GLU A 153 14.60 -9.55 9.31
CA GLU A 153 15.79 -10.00 10.07
C GLU A 153 16.57 -11.12 9.35
N ASN A 154 15.89 -11.95 8.56
CA ASN A 154 16.47 -13.12 7.88
C ASN A 154 15.94 -13.27 6.46
N SER A 155 16.33 -12.36 5.56
CA SER A 155 15.94 -12.40 4.13
C SER A 155 16.30 -13.73 3.42
N LYS A 156 17.21 -14.53 4.00
CA LYS A 156 17.65 -15.83 3.46
C LYS A 156 16.68 -16.99 3.68
N LYS A 157 15.59 -16.82 4.44
CA LYS A 157 14.66 -17.90 4.83
C LYS A 157 13.37 -17.95 4.03
N PHE A 158 13.22 -17.16 2.97
CA PHE A 158 12.02 -17.24 2.14
C PHE A 158 12.05 -18.48 1.24
N ILE A 159 11.14 -19.40 1.48
CA ILE A 159 10.91 -20.55 0.57
C ILE A 159 10.35 -19.98 -0.75
N GLY A 160 11.05 -20.22 -1.85
CA GLY A 160 10.68 -19.70 -3.18
C GLY A 160 11.25 -18.32 -3.54
N GLY A 161 12.18 -17.80 -2.74
CA GLY A 161 12.81 -16.50 -2.93
C GLY A 161 12.01 -15.35 -2.33
N ASN A 162 12.70 -14.23 -2.08
CA ASN A 162 12.07 -13.04 -1.53
C ASN A 162 11.16 -12.37 -2.57
N PRO A 163 9.87 -12.17 -2.31
CA PRO A 163 8.97 -11.49 -3.26
C PRO A 163 9.47 -10.11 -3.67
N VAL A 164 10.10 -9.39 -2.76
CA VAL A 164 10.66 -8.05 -3.02
C VAL A 164 11.84 -8.13 -4.00
N GLU A 165 12.72 -9.15 -3.90
CA GLU A 165 13.78 -9.35 -4.89
C GLU A 165 13.24 -9.59 -6.30
N LYS A 166 12.11 -10.28 -6.42
CA LYS A 166 11.46 -10.51 -7.72
C LYS A 166 10.88 -9.22 -8.31
N ILE A 167 10.40 -8.32 -7.46
CA ILE A 167 9.89 -7.00 -7.87
C ILE A 167 11.04 -6.12 -8.35
N ILE A 168 12.18 -6.13 -7.65
CA ILE A 168 13.39 -5.40 -8.02
C ILE A 168 13.96 -5.86 -9.37
N GLN A 169 13.77 -7.13 -9.71
CA GLN A 169 14.18 -7.71 -11.01
C GLN A 169 13.16 -7.42 -12.13
N SER A 170 12.09 -6.67 -11.85
CA SER A 170 11.11 -6.25 -12.86
C SER A 170 11.77 -5.36 -13.91
N PRO A 171 11.38 -5.47 -15.21
CA PRO A 171 11.97 -4.67 -16.29
C PRO A 171 11.61 -3.17 -16.22
N ARG A 172 10.67 -2.74 -15.36
CA ARG A 172 10.42 -1.31 -15.13
C ARG A 172 11.49 -0.70 -14.24
N ASP A 173 11.82 0.53 -14.51
CA ASP A 173 12.75 1.31 -13.69
C ASP A 173 12.12 1.63 -12.32
N ILE A 174 12.36 0.76 -11.35
CA ILE A 174 11.85 0.89 -9.98
C ILE A 174 12.45 2.12 -9.28
N ARG A 175 13.51 2.69 -9.79
CA ARG A 175 14.31 3.76 -9.20
C ARG A 175 13.52 5.03 -9.02
N GLU A 176 12.98 5.56 -10.12
CA GLU A 176 12.15 6.77 -10.08
C GLU A 176 10.88 6.56 -9.26
N ILE A 177 10.27 5.37 -9.37
CA ILE A 177 9.08 4.98 -8.61
C ILE A 177 9.35 4.98 -7.11
N LEU A 178 10.41 4.29 -6.68
CA LEU A 178 10.75 4.19 -5.25
C LEU A 178 11.10 5.55 -4.66
N ALA A 179 11.91 6.36 -5.35
CA ALA A 179 12.27 7.69 -4.88
C ALA A 179 11.03 8.59 -4.70
N MET A 180 10.13 8.59 -5.67
CA MET A 180 8.90 9.37 -5.61
C MET A 180 8.01 8.93 -4.43
N ASP A 181 7.83 7.63 -4.22
CA ASP A 181 7.08 7.08 -3.11
C ASP A 181 7.68 7.45 -1.75
N LEU A 182 9.00 7.35 -1.61
CA LEU A 182 9.70 7.72 -0.38
C LEU A 182 9.54 9.22 -0.10
N VAL A 183 9.60 10.08 -1.12
CA VAL A 183 9.33 11.51 -0.99
C VAL A 183 7.89 11.75 -0.57
N ALA A 184 6.90 11.10 -1.21
CA ALA A 184 5.49 11.21 -0.85
C ALA A 184 5.24 10.85 0.62
N CYS A 185 5.84 9.75 1.10
CA CYS A 185 5.78 9.38 2.52
C CYS A 185 6.42 10.42 3.44
N ASN A 186 7.58 10.96 3.05
CA ASN A 186 8.35 11.91 3.87
C ASN A 186 7.64 13.25 4.04
N VAL A 187 6.99 13.75 2.99
CA VAL A 187 6.31 15.06 3.01
C VAL A 187 4.91 15.01 3.62
N TYR A 188 4.29 13.83 3.71
CA TYR A 188 2.96 13.67 4.27
C TYR A 188 2.91 14.03 5.75
N LYS A 189 1.99 14.94 6.13
CA LYS A 189 1.89 15.48 7.51
C LYS A 189 0.51 15.37 8.14
N ASN A 190 -0.52 15.06 7.36
CA ASN A 190 -1.91 15.04 7.81
C ASN A 190 -2.26 13.83 8.71
N GLY A 191 -1.39 12.84 8.83
CA GLY A 191 -1.72 11.54 9.41
C GLY A 191 -2.34 11.59 10.82
N LEU A 192 -1.90 12.50 11.69
CA LEU A 192 -2.47 12.67 13.02
C LEU A 192 -3.93 13.18 12.98
N GLU A 193 -4.24 14.07 12.05
CA GLU A 193 -5.61 14.56 11.87
C GLU A 193 -6.48 13.49 11.16
N ALA A 194 -5.91 12.83 10.18
CA ALA A 194 -6.56 11.78 9.41
C ALA A 194 -7.01 10.58 10.27
N LEU A 195 -6.24 10.24 11.29
CA LEU A 195 -6.61 9.20 12.29
C LEU A 195 -7.99 9.39 12.88
N LYS A 196 -8.39 10.62 13.15
CA LYS A 196 -9.70 10.96 13.74
C LYS A 196 -10.89 10.60 12.84
N SER A 197 -10.60 10.34 11.56
CA SER A 197 -11.61 9.97 10.57
C SER A 197 -11.82 8.46 10.45
N ILE A 198 -10.99 7.65 11.10
CA ILE A 198 -11.16 6.20 11.15
C ILE A 198 -12.25 5.86 12.18
N ASN A 199 -13.43 5.51 11.71
CA ASN A 199 -14.59 5.19 12.53
C ASN A 199 -15.15 3.78 12.24
N CYS A 200 -14.29 2.86 11.85
CA CYS A 200 -14.63 1.49 11.51
C CYS A 200 -13.72 0.49 12.23
N PRO A 201 -14.09 -0.78 12.31
CA PRO A 201 -13.24 -1.82 12.89
C PRO A 201 -11.86 -1.82 12.24
N THR A 202 -10.82 -1.74 13.06
CA THR A 202 -9.44 -1.57 12.62
C THR A 202 -8.55 -2.66 13.20
N LEU A 203 -7.76 -3.30 12.34
CA LEU A 203 -6.74 -4.28 12.72
C LEU A 203 -5.35 -3.71 12.43
N PHE A 204 -4.44 -3.87 13.39
CA PHE A 204 -3.02 -3.53 13.24
C PHE A 204 -2.16 -4.79 13.26
N ILE A 205 -1.22 -4.88 12.33
CA ILE A 205 -0.25 -5.97 12.24
C ILE A 205 1.15 -5.36 12.18
N PHE A 206 1.99 -5.68 13.16
CA PHE A 206 3.36 -5.19 13.26
C PHE A 206 4.34 -6.34 13.39
N GLY A 207 5.50 -6.21 12.75
CA GLY A 207 6.63 -7.09 12.95
C GLY A 207 7.38 -6.72 14.24
N GLU A 208 7.63 -7.66 15.13
CA GLU A 208 8.41 -7.42 16.37
C GLU A 208 9.84 -6.94 16.07
N LEU A 209 10.42 -7.42 14.98
CA LEU A 209 11.81 -7.17 14.57
C LEU A 209 11.92 -6.15 13.42
N ASP A 210 10.81 -5.52 13.04
CA ASP A 210 10.78 -4.48 12.02
C ASP A 210 11.55 -3.23 12.48
N LYS A 211 12.59 -2.86 11.73
CA LYS A 211 13.44 -1.69 11.99
C LYS A 211 12.99 -0.45 11.22
N MET A 212 12.13 -0.61 10.21
CA MET A 212 11.54 0.49 9.47
C MET A 212 10.45 1.16 10.32
N ILE A 213 9.48 0.35 10.75
CA ILE A 213 8.41 0.78 11.66
C ILE A 213 8.53 -0.07 12.94
N ASN A 214 9.30 0.42 13.90
CA ASN A 214 9.49 -0.32 15.13
C ASN A 214 8.18 -0.48 15.91
N LEU A 215 8.09 -1.57 16.69
CA LEU A 215 6.88 -1.97 17.39
C LEU A 215 6.30 -0.87 18.30
N GLU A 216 7.15 -0.05 18.93
CA GLU A 216 6.69 1.04 19.80
C GLU A 216 5.97 2.15 19.04
N LYS A 217 6.46 2.49 17.83
CA LYS A 217 5.74 3.42 16.94
C LYS A 217 4.42 2.84 16.45
N GLY A 218 4.42 1.53 16.17
CA GLY A 218 3.21 0.81 15.78
C GLY A 218 2.16 0.80 16.88
N LYS A 219 2.54 0.49 18.12
CA LYS A 219 1.64 0.53 19.28
C LYS A 219 1.02 1.92 19.49
N LYS A 220 1.85 2.97 19.45
CA LYS A 220 1.37 4.36 19.54
C LYS A 220 0.36 4.69 18.44
N PHE A 221 0.58 4.18 17.23
CA PHE A 221 -0.37 4.35 16.13
C PHE A 221 -1.71 3.69 16.46
N ALA A 222 -1.70 2.47 16.95
CA ALA A 222 -2.91 1.75 17.32
C ALA A 222 -3.68 2.42 18.48
N GLU A 223 -2.98 2.94 19.48
CA GLU A 223 -3.57 3.64 20.63
C GLU A 223 -4.30 4.94 20.28
N LEU A 224 -3.98 5.54 19.12
CA LEU A 224 -4.56 6.80 18.69
C LEU A 224 -5.87 6.65 17.92
N ILE A 225 -6.22 5.45 17.47
CA ILE A 225 -7.50 5.19 16.80
C ILE A 225 -8.55 4.82 17.84
N PRO A 226 -9.61 5.62 18.01
CA PRO A 226 -10.71 5.26 18.90
C PRO A 226 -11.49 4.09 18.32
N ASN A 227 -11.60 3.01 19.04
CA ASN A 227 -12.49 1.87 18.74
C ASN A 227 -13.82 2.00 19.34
#